data_7f0c4d4c10562a658974d8c70eae5da3
#
_entry.id   7f0c4d4c10562a658974d8c70eae5da3
#
_cell.length_a   1.000
_cell.length_b   1.000
_cell.length_c   1.000
_cell.angle_alpha   90.00
_cell.angle_beta   90.00
_cell.angle_gamma   90.00
#
_symmetry.space_group_name_H-M   'P 1'
#
loop_
_entity.id
_entity.type
_entity.pdbx_description
1 polymer ?
#
loop_
_entity_poly.entity_id
_entity_poly.type
_entity_poly.pdbx_seq_one_letter_code
_entity_poly.pdbx_strand_id
1 'polypeptide(L)'
;MRIKFIQIVSGLFLFFSWTGNALPSTLHTYHTSLTRMNYNQKEKLVEVTIQLFTHDLVPMLEKRTKKQIDLEKTPDIDKSIVKYLDENFVLKDKNGEIKKLVWVGKEIKADTVFVYIEIPLLEDFGNYSLQNTLFFESFPEQTNLVIVRFGEKKADLLFKVGDKFKEIKESAKEKI
;
A
#
# COMPACT_ATOMS: atom_id res chain seq x y z
N MET A 1 -84.66 25.31 -27.78
CA MET A 1 -83.93 24.55 -26.74
C MET A 1 -82.61 24.08 -27.36
N ARG A 2 -81.48 24.75 -27.03
CA ARG A 2 -80.18 24.51 -27.67
C ARG A 2 -79.30 23.69 -26.69
N ILE A 3 -78.98 22.48 -27.05
CA ILE A 3 -78.11 21.59 -26.29
C ILE A 3 -76.71 21.90 -26.74
N LYS A 4 -75.82 22.32 -25.80
CA LYS A 4 -74.38 22.52 -26.04
C LYS A 4 -73.67 21.23 -25.80
N PHE A 5 -73.01 20.77 -26.86
CA PHE A 5 -72.02 19.66 -26.74
C PHE A 5 -70.72 20.14 -26.03
N ILE A 6 -70.44 19.52 -24.94
CA ILE A 6 -69.15 19.70 -24.28
C ILE A 6 -68.18 18.61 -24.78
N GLN A 7 -67.20 19.02 -25.52
CA GLN A 7 -66.09 18.12 -25.91
C GLN A 7 -65.11 17.95 -24.73
N ILE A 8 -65.06 16.75 -24.24
CA ILE A 8 -63.99 16.35 -23.25
C ILE A 8 -62.79 15.95 -24.05
N VAL A 9 -61.73 16.81 -24.01
CA VAL A 9 -60.42 16.49 -24.54
C VAL A 9 -59.63 15.69 -23.46
N SER A 10 -59.57 14.39 -23.68
CA SER A 10 -58.77 13.48 -22.84
C SER A 10 -57.29 13.64 -23.21
N GLY A 11 -56.55 14.38 -22.38
CA GLY A 11 -55.08 14.52 -22.51
C GLY A 11 -54.38 13.27 -22.00
N LEU A 12 -53.85 12.48 -22.93
CA LEU A 12 -53.03 11.33 -22.63
C LEU A 12 -51.62 11.82 -22.21
N PHE A 13 -51.35 11.88 -20.90
CA PHE A 13 -50.01 12.15 -20.35
C PHE A 13 -49.16 10.90 -20.51
N LEU A 14 -48.28 10.87 -21.52
CA LEU A 14 -47.20 9.88 -21.65
C LEU A 14 -46.13 10.19 -20.61
N PHE A 15 -46.14 9.44 -19.51
CA PHE A 15 -45.01 9.39 -18.57
C PHE A 15 -43.81 8.70 -19.25
N PHE A 16 -42.89 9.51 -19.76
CA PHE A 16 -41.62 9.04 -20.24
C PHE A 16 -40.73 8.71 -19.00
N SER A 17 -40.82 7.45 -18.55
CA SER A 17 -39.95 6.97 -17.49
C SER A 17 -38.49 6.93 -18.00
N TRP A 18 -37.72 7.97 -17.70
CA TRP A 18 -36.28 8.00 -17.93
C TRP A 18 -35.63 7.08 -16.90
N THR A 19 -35.45 5.82 -17.27
CA THR A 19 -34.61 4.91 -16.51
C THR A 19 -33.15 5.37 -16.69
N GLY A 20 -32.70 6.23 -15.81
CA GLY A 20 -31.29 6.58 -15.71
C GLY A 20 -30.50 5.31 -15.37
N ASN A 21 -29.81 4.74 -16.34
CA ASN A 21 -28.76 3.74 -16.08
C ASN A 21 -27.68 4.43 -15.27
N ALA A 22 -27.77 4.32 -13.94
CA ALA A 22 -26.64 4.61 -13.07
C ALA A 22 -25.55 3.58 -13.39
N LEU A 23 -24.56 3.96 -14.19
CA LEU A 23 -23.36 3.17 -14.36
C LEU A 23 -22.78 2.97 -12.97
N PRO A 24 -22.46 1.72 -12.56
CA PRO A 24 -21.77 1.51 -11.32
C PRO A 24 -20.44 2.26 -11.42
N SER A 25 -20.29 3.30 -10.63
CA SER A 25 -19.02 3.95 -10.39
C SER A 25 -18.15 2.90 -9.70
N THR A 26 -17.35 2.19 -10.48
CA THR A 26 -16.26 1.36 -9.92
C THR A 26 -15.30 2.35 -9.30
N LEU A 27 -15.44 2.57 -8.00
CA LEU A 27 -14.40 3.19 -7.19
C LEU A 27 -13.16 2.29 -7.37
N HIS A 28 -12.25 2.69 -8.26
CA HIS A 28 -10.94 2.07 -8.32
C HIS A 28 -10.25 2.36 -6.99
N THR A 29 -10.31 1.40 -6.09
CA THR A 29 -9.53 1.46 -4.86
C THR A 29 -8.08 1.22 -5.25
N TYR A 30 -7.28 2.28 -5.26
CA TYR A 30 -5.84 2.16 -5.51
C TYR A 30 -5.18 1.57 -4.27
N HIS A 31 -4.77 0.31 -4.36
CA HIS A 31 -3.97 -0.32 -3.33
C HIS A 31 -2.52 0.09 -3.49
N THR A 32 -1.96 0.75 -2.47
CA THR A 32 -0.59 1.27 -2.51
C THR A 32 0.03 1.26 -1.12
N SER A 33 1.35 1.09 -1.06
CA SER A 33 2.14 1.34 0.13
C SER A 33 3.27 2.33 -0.14
N LEU A 34 3.68 3.04 0.89
CA LEU A 34 4.83 3.94 0.84
C LEU A 34 5.84 3.54 1.91
N THR A 35 7.06 3.27 1.48
CA THR A 35 8.18 2.98 2.39
C THR A 35 9.23 4.08 2.28
N ARG A 36 9.74 4.54 3.41
CA ARG A 36 10.92 5.41 3.49
C ARG A 36 12.04 4.64 4.18
N MET A 37 13.20 4.64 3.57
CA MET A 37 14.42 4.03 4.08
C MET A 37 15.50 5.10 4.18
N ASN A 38 15.93 5.43 5.39
CA ASN A 38 16.95 6.44 5.62
C ASN A 38 18.18 5.79 6.27
N TYR A 39 19.34 5.84 5.61
CA TYR A 39 20.58 5.35 6.20
C TYR A 39 21.11 6.32 7.25
N ASN A 40 21.16 5.85 8.48
CA ASN A 40 21.77 6.56 9.59
C ASN A 40 23.24 6.14 9.67
N GLN A 41 24.12 6.97 9.12
CA GLN A 41 25.55 6.70 9.06
C GLN A 41 26.20 6.61 10.45
N LYS A 42 25.67 7.36 11.43
CA LYS A 42 26.19 7.38 12.79
C LYS A 42 25.89 6.07 13.53
N GLU A 43 24.67 5.61 13.41
CA GLU A 43 24.20 4.38 14.07
C GLU A 43 24.47 3.12 13.23
N LYS A 44 24.90 3.28 11.97
CA LYS A 44 25.15 2.18 11.01
C LYS A 44 23.97 1.27 10.84
N LEU A 45 22.81 1.87 10.61
CA LEU A 45 21.57 1.16 10.35
C LEU A 45 20.69 1.94 9.35
N VAL A 46 19.70 1.26 8.81
CA VAL A 46 18.64 1.88 8.03
C VAL A 46 17.39 1.99 8.87
N GLU A 47 16.92 3.21 9.06
CA GLU A 47 15.63 3.50 9.63
C GLU A 47 14.56 3.35 8.54
N VAL A 48 13.60 2.48 8.76
CA VAL A 48 12.54 2.19 7.78
C VAL A 48 11.19 2.51 8.37
N THR A 49 10.42 3.32 7.64
CA THR A 49 9.00 3.58 7.93
C THR A 49 8.17 3.05 6.78
N ILE A 50 7.26 2.12 7.06
CA ILE A 50 6.31 1.56 6.09
C ILE A 50 4.91 2.08 6.41
N GLN A 51 4.27 2.73 5.44
CA GLN A 51 2.89 3.20 5.54
C GLN A 51 1.97 2.21 4.81
N LEU A 52 1.03 1.63 5.55
CA LEU A 52 0.06 0.65 5.07
C LEU A 52 -1.34 1.13 5.42
N PHE A 53 -2.31 0.84 4.58
CA PHE A 53 -3.70 1.09 4.94
C PHE A 53 -4.23 0.02 5.89
N THR A 54 -4.96 0.45 6.92
CA THR A 54 -5.58 -0.44 7.90
C THR A 54 -6.55 -1.42 7.24
N HIS A 55 -7.35 -0.93 6.28
CA HIS A 55 -8.31 -1.73 5.55
C HIS A 55 -7.68 -2.78 4.61
N ASP A 56 -6.38 -2.66 4.28
CA ASP A 56 -5.62 -3.67 3.55
C ASP A 56 -4.91 -4.64 4.51
N LEU A 57 -4.29 -4.10 5.58
CA LEU A 57 -3.49 -4.88 6.52
C LEU A 57 -4.33 -5.84 7.35
N VAL A 58 -5.46 -5.38 7.91
CA VAL A 58 -6.29 -6.19 8.81
C VAL A 58 -6.84 -7.43 8.11
N PRO A 59 -7.54 -7.35 6.96
CA PRO A 59 -8.07 -8.53 6.28
C PRO A 59 -6.96 -9.51 5.84
N MET A 60 -5.80 -8.99 5.45
CA MET A 60 -4.65 -9.83 5.10
C MET A 60 -4.15 -10.62 6.31
N LEU A 61 -3.99 -9.98 7.48
CA LEU A 61 -3.59 -10.65 8.71
C LEU A 61 -4.64 -11.65 9.18
N GLU A 62 -5.93 -11.32 9.10
CA GLU A 62 -7.03 -12.24 9.43
C GLU A 62 -7.03 -13.48 8.54
N LYS A 63 -6.83 -13.30 7.24
CA LYS A 63 -6.70 -14.42 6.29
C LYS A 63 -5.54 -15.34 6.64
N ARG A 64 -4.39 -14.79 7.09
CA ARG A 64 -3.18 -15.54 7.44
C ARG A 64 -3.29 -16.22 8.81
N THR A 65 -3.83 -15.54 9.79
CA THR A 65 -3.93 -16.04 11.18
C THR A 65 -5.18 -16.85 11.46
N LYS A 66 -6.21 -16.76 10.60
CA LYS A 66 -7.56 -17.32 10.79
C LYS A 66 -8.26 -16.81 12.06
N LYS A 67 -7.97 -15.59 12.47
CA LYS A 67 -8.53 -14.93 13.67
C LYS A 67 -8.96 -13.51 13.30
N GLN A 68 -9.94 -12.98 14.02
CA GLN A 68 -10.25 -11.55 13.97
C GLN A 68 -9.09 -10.75 14.56
N ILE A 69 -8.77 -9.63 13.93
CA ILE A 69 -7.62 -8.79 14.27
C ILE A 69 -8.09 -7.40 14.70
N ASP A 70 -7.67 -7.02 15.89
CA ASP A 70 -7.62 -5.64 16.35
C ASP A 70 -6.13 -5.28 16.50
N LEU A 71 -5.67 -4.31 15.73
CA LEU A 71 -4.24 -3.95 15.66
C LEU A 71 -3.68 -3.41 16.99
N GLU A 72 -4.55 -2.97 17.91
CA GLU A 72 -4.13 -2.46 19.22
C GLU A 72 -4.26 -3.51 20.31
N LYS A 73 -5.24 -4.43 20.21
CA LYS A 73 -5.62 -5.33 21.30
C LYS A 73 -5.27 -6.79 21.07
N THR A 74 -5.12 -7.21 19.80
CA THR A 74 -4.83 -8.62 19.52
C THR A 74 -3.44 -8.99 20.04
N PRO A 75 -3.33 -10.00 20.93
CA PRO A 75 -2.04 -10.45 21.43
C PRO A 75 -1.13 -10.90 20.28
N ASP A 76 0.17 -10.62 20.41
CA ASP A 76 1.21 -11.01 19.45
C ASP A 76 0.99 -10.49 18.02
N ILE A 77 0.17 -9.45 17.84
CA ILE A 77 -0.09 -8.87 16.53
C ILE A 77 1.19 -8.37 15.87
N ASP A 78 2.09 -7.76 16.63
CA ASP A 78 3.36 -7.26 16.15
C ASP A 78 4.23 -8.39 15.58
N LYS A 79 4.24 -9.57 16.21
CA LYS A 79 4.94 -10.75 15.66
C LYS A 79 4.35 -11.20 14.33
N SER A 80 3.02 -11.10 14.18
CA SER A 80 2.34 -11.44 12.92
C SER A 80 2.70 -10.46 11.81
N ILE A 81 2.79 -9.16 12.13
CA ILE A 81 3.23 -8.13 11.20
C ILE A 81 4.70 -8.36 10.79
N VAL A 82 5.60 -8.58 11.77
CA VAL A 82 7.02 -8.86 11.50
C VAL A 82 7.19 -10.06 10.59
N LYS A 83 6.50 -11.17 10.90
CA LYS A 83 6.54 -12.36 10.05
C LYS A 83 6.11 -12.07 8.61
N TYR A 84 5.07 -11.26 8.43
CA TYR A 84 4.62 -10.85 7.12
C TYR A 84 5.66 -9.98 6.39
N LEU A 85 6.31 -9.06 7.11
CA LEU A 85 7.38 -8.24 6.56
C LEU A 85 8.62 -9.07 6.18
N ASP A 86 9.05 -10.00 7.03
CA ASP A 86 10.20 -10.89 6.74
C ASP A 86 10.03 -11.67 5.43
N GLU A 87 8.78 -11.99 5.06
CA GLU A 87 8.48 -12.72 3.83
C GLU A 87 8.39 -11.80 2.59
N ASN A 88 7.97 -10.54 2.76
CA ASN A 88 7.56 -9.66 1.67
C ASN A 88 8.41 -8.39 1.51
N PHE A 89 9.19 -8.03 2.51
CA PHE A 89 10.10 -6.89 2.49
C PHE A 89 11.51 -7.35 2.83
N VAL A 90 12.30 -7.67 1.81
CA VAL A 90 13.60 -8.35 1.96
C VAL A 90 14.71 -7.52 1.37
N LEU A 91 15.66 -7.11 2.20
CA LEU A 91 16.92 -6.47 1.78
C LEU A 91 18.03 -7.51 1.75
N LYS A 92 18.73 -7.61 0.63
CA LYS A 92 19.91 -8.46 0.49
C LYS A 92 21.10 -7.70 -0.07
N ASP A 93 22.29 -8.09 0.36
CA ASP A 93 23.53 -7.55 -0.19
C ASP A 93 23.92 -8.20 -1.54
N LYS A 94 25.06 -7.77 -2.10
CA LYS A 94 25.61 -8.30 -3.36
C LYS A 94 25.94 -9.80 -3.32
N ASN A 95 26.15 -10.37 -2.14
CA ASN A 95 26.44 -11.80 -1.96
C ASN A 95 25.15 -12.62 -1.80
N GLY A 96 23.98 -11.96 -1.78
CA GLY A 96 22.69 -12.58 -1.56
C GLY A 96 22.33 -12.79 -0.08
N GLU A 97 23.16 -12.27 0.87
CA GLU A 97 22.86 -12.35 2.28
C GLU A 97 21.69 -11.46 2.66
N ILE A 98 20.67 -12.06 3.27
CA ILE A 98 19.46 -11.34 3.71
C ILE A 98 19.75 -10.61 5.00
N LYS A 99 19.42 -9.32 5.04
CA LYS A 99 19.57 -8.49 6.22
C LYS A 99 18.36 -8.60 7.13
N LYS A 100 18.59 -8.75 8.42
CA LYS A 100 17.55 -8.96 9.44
C LYS A 100 16.78 -7.67 9.69
N LEU A 101 15.46 -7.77 9.73
CA LEU A 101 14.57 -6.71 10.20
C LEU A 101 14.53 -6.70 11.73
N VAL A 102 14.69 -5.54 12.33
CA VAL A 102 14.54 -5.31 13.77
C VAL A 102 13.29 -4.49 13.99
N TRP A 103 12.31 -5.04 14.71
CA TRP A 103 11.07 -4.35 15.04
C TRP A 103 11.32 -3.22 16.02
N VAL A 104 10.82 -2.02 15.71
CA VAL A 104 10.82 -0.85 16.60
C VAL A 104 9.45 -0.60 17.16
N GLY A 105 8.41 -0.65 16.33
CA GLY A 105 7.04 -0.42 16.76
C GLY A 105 6.09 -0.14 15.61
N LYS A 106 4.86 0.21 15.98
CA LYS A 106 3.85 0.70 15.04
C LYS A 106 3.07 1.87 15.63
N GLU A 107 2.51 2.68 14.78
CA GLU A 107 1.58 3.76 15.12
C GLU A 107 0.38 3.69 14.18
N ILE A 108 -0.83 3.91 14.73
CA ILE A 108 -2.06 3.93 13.94
C ILE A 108 -2.60 5.35 13.94
N LYS A 109 -2.77 5.92 12.74
CA LYS A 109 -3.35 7.25 12.55
C LYS A 109 -4.45 7.17 11.51
N ALA A 110 -5.68 7.38 11.95
CA ALA A 110 -6.87 7.23 11.11
C ALA A 110 -6.87 5.85 10.41
N ASP A 111 -6.84 5.80 9.09
CA ASP A 111 -6.84 4.56 8.30
C ASP A 111 -5.42 4.14 7.85
N THR A 112 -4.39 4.62 8.51
CA THR A 112 -2.99 4.32 8.16
C THR A 112 -2.26 3.72 9.35
N VAL A 113 -1.55 2.62 9.09
CA VAL A 113 -0.59 2.00 10.00
C VAL A 113 0.81 2.37 9.56
N PHE A 114 1.56 3.02 10.43
CA PHE A 114 2.98 3.27 10.27
C PHE A 114 3.74 2.18 11.01
N VAL A 115 4.53 1.40 10.31
CA VAL A 115 5.40 0.38 10.89
C VAL A 115 6.82 0.91 10.86
N TYR A 116 7.51 0.79 11.99
CA TYR A 116 8.89 1.21 12.17
C TYR A 116 9.78 0.00 12.39
N ILE A 117 10.79 -0.13 11.55
CA ILE A 117 11.81 -1.18 11.66
C ILE A 117 13.19 -0.59 11.42
N GLU A 118 14.20 -1.25 11.93
CA GLU A 118 15.61 -0.95 11.67
C GLU A 118 16.29 -2.14 10.99
N ILE A 119 17.25 -1.84 10.13
CA ILE A 119 18.06 -2.85 9.46
C ILE A 119 19.53 -2.50 9.72
N PRO A 120 20.26 -3.24 10.59
CA PRO A 120 21.67 -3.03 10.81
C PRO A 120 22.47 -3.21 9.50
N LEU A 121 23.21 -2.18 9.11
CA LEU A 121 24.08 -2.19 7.94
C LEU A 121 25.43 -1.55 8.32
N LEU A 122 26.50 -2.23 7.98
CA LEU A 122 27.86 -1.70 8.22
C LEU A 122 28.34 -0.75 7.12
N GLU A 123 27.73 -0.83 5.94
CA GLU A 123 28.10 -0.08 4.73
C GLU A 123 26.87 0.61 4.15
N ASP A 124 27.10 1.61 3.29
CA ASP A 124 26.01 2.27 2.58
C ASP A 124 25.33 1.35 1.56
N PHE A 125 24.18 1.79 1.00
CA PHE A 125 23.32 0.99 0.13
C PHE A 125 23.93 0.58 -1.24
N GLY A 126 25.14 1.00 -1.57
CA GLY A 126 25.76 0.62 -2.84
C GLY A 126 25.88 -0.90 -2.95
N ASN A 127 25.12 -1.52 -3.84
CA ASN A 127 25.09 -2.98 -4.10
C ASN A 127 24.09 -3.79 -3.26
N TYR A 128 23.06 -3.17 -2.73
CA TYR A 128 21.92 -3.88 -2.14
C TYR A 128 20.78 -4.02 -3.15
N SER A 129 20.01 -5.08 -2.98
CA SER A 129 18.76 -5.31 -3.70
C SER A 129 17.62 -5.45 -2.72
N LEU A 130 16.49 -4.82 -3.03
CA LEU A 130 15.28 -4.83 -2.24
C LEU A 130 14.18 -5.61 -2.96
N GLN A 131 13.42 -6.41 -2.21
CA GLN A 131 12.11 -6.91 -2.58
C GLN A 131 11.06 -6.21 -1.73
N ASN A 132 9.99 -5.75 -2.35
CA ASN A 132 8.79 -5.26 -1.67
C ASN A 132 7.57 -5.79 -2.40
N THR A 133 7.06 -6.92 -1.94
CA THR A 133 5.90 -7.62 -2.50
C THR A 133 4.68 -7.54 -1.57
N LEU A 134 4.65 -6.54 -0.68
CA LEU A 134 3.54 -6.34 0.24
C LEU A 134 2.22 -6.27 -0.52
N PHE A 135 1.24 -7.06 -0.10
CA PHE A 135 -0.12 -7.18 -0.63
C PHE A 135 -0.25 -7.68 -2.08
N PHE A 136 0.83 -8.11 -2.74
CA PHE A 136 0.75 -8.65 -4.11
C PHE A 136 -0.12 -9.90 -4.21
N GLU A 137 -0.21 -10.69 -3.12
CA GLU A 137 -1.09 -11.86 -3.04
C GLU A 137 -2.58 -11.51 -2.87
N SER A 138 -2.87 -10.25 -2.52
CA SER A 138 -4.23 -9.80 -2.22
C SER A 138 -4.81 -8.91 -3.32
N PHE A 139 -3.97 -8.07 -3.95
CA PHE A 139 -4.41 -7.04 -4.90
C PHE A 139 -3.60 -7.10 -6.18
N PRO A 140 -4.22 -7.41 -7.34
CA PRO A 140 -3.53 -7.50 -8.64
C PRO A 140 -2.93 -6.18 -9.11
N GLU A 141 -3.50 -5.05 -8.68
CA GLU A 141 -3.06 -3.69 -9.03
C GLU A 141 -2.19 -3.03 -7.96
N GLN A 142 -1.77 -3.77 -6.92
CA GLN A 142 -0.92 -3.24 -5.86
C GLN A 142 0.34 -2.59 -6.41
N THR A 143 0.65 -1.40 -5.88
CA THR A 143 1.92 -0.71 -6.12
C THR A 143 2.59 -0.35 -4.80
N ASN A 144 3.91 -0.59 -4.70
CA ASN A 144 4.69 -0.26 -3.52
C ASN A 144 5.81 0.70 -3.90
N LEU A 145 5.73 1.93 -3.42
CA LEU A 145 6.77 2.93 -3.61
C LEU A 145 7.76 2.88 -2.45
N VAL A 146 9.04 2.80 -2.75
CA VAL A 146 10.13 2.88 -1.76
C VAL A 146 11.03 4.05 -2.09
N ILE A 147 11.19 4.95 -1.14
CA ILE A 147 12.09 6.10 -1.21
C ILE A 147 13.28 5.80 -0.32
N VAL A 148 14.47 5.67 -0.90
CA VAL A 148 15.72 5.39 -0.20
C VAL A 148 16.57 6.65 -0.16
N ARG A 149 17.11 6.98 1.01
CA ARG A 149 18.04 8.10 1.21
C ARG A 149 19.31 7.62 1.94
N PHE A 150 20.46 8.01 1.43
CA PHE A 150 21.76 7.68 2.01
C PHE A 150 22.76 8.84 1.76
N GLY A 151 22.90 9.67 2.77
CA GLY A 151 23.59 10.96 2.64
C GLY A 151 22.84 11.88 1.67
N GLU A 152 23.55 12.43 0.67
CA GLU A 152 22.94 13.27 -0.38
C GLU A 152 22.31 12.48 -1.52
N LYS A 153 22.50 11.17 -1.54
CA LYS A 153 22.00 10.29 -2.60
C LYS A 153 20.56 9.86 -2.33
N LYS A 154 19.83 9.61 -3.40
CA LYS A 154 18.43 9.15 -3.36
C LYS A 154 18.20 8.07 -4.41
N ALA A 155 17.37 7.08 -4.06
CA ALA A 155 16.82 6.12 -4.99
C ALA A 155 15.32 5.97 -4.76
N ASP A 156 14.55 5.92 -5.84
CA ASP A 156 13.11 5.67 -5.81
C ASP A 156 12.84 4.34 -6.54
N LEU A 157 12.21 3.40 -5.85
CA LEU A 157 11.88 2.09 -6.38
C LEU A 157 10.37 1.90 -6.38
N LEU A 158 9.77 1.72 -7.54
CA LEU A 158 8.36 1.37 -7.66
C LEU A 158 8.23 -0.12 -7.96
N PHE A 159 7.56 -0.86 -7.07
CA PHE A 159 7.25 -2.27 -7.23
C PHE A 159 5.80 -2.45 -7.69
N LYS A 160 5.59 -3.35 -8.64
CA LYS A 160 4.29 -3.78 -9.17
C LYS A 160 4.18 -5.29 -9.11
N VAL A 161 2.99 -5.82 -9.14
CA VAL A 161 2.77 -7.28 -9.15
C VAL A 161 3.57 -7.93 -10.29
N GLY A 162 4.32 -8.98 -9.96
CA GLY A 162 5.29 -9.64 -10.84
C GLY A 162 6.74 -9.20 -10.65
N ASP A 163 6.99 -8.04 -10.04
CA ASP A 163 8.35 -7.65 -9.66
C ASP A 163 8.88 -8.53 -8.52
N LYS A 164 10.19 -8.72 -8.52
CA LYS A 164 10.91 -9.42 -7.45
C LYS A 164 11.91 -8.45 -6.81
N PHE A 165 13.22 -8.75 -6.94
CA PHE A 165 14.28 -7.88 -6.43
C PHE A 165 14.60 -6.77 -7.41
N LYS A 166 14.77 -5.54 -6.88
CA LYS A 166 15.32 -4.39 -7.61
C LYS A 166 16.59 -3.90 -6.91
N GLU A 167 17.61 -3.61 -7.71
CA GLU A 167 18.84 -3.01 -7.18
C GLU A 167 18.58 -1.57 -6.72
N ILE A 168 19.15 -1.20 -5.57
CA ILE A 168 19.12 0.16 -5.05
C ILE A 168 20.23 0.94 -5.77
N LYS A 169 19.85 1.69 -6.81
CA LYS A 169 20.76 2.54 -7.58
C LYS A 169 20.40 4.00 -7.39
N GLU A 170 21.39 4.86 -7.31
CA GLU A 170 21.15 6.30 -7.27
C GLU A 170 20.28 6.74 -8.45
N SER A 171 19.20 7.44 -8.15
CA SER A 171 18.36 8.06 -9.18
C SER A 171 19.17 9.12 -9.92
N ALA A 172 19.11 9.12 -11.24
CA ALA A 172 19.76 10.16 -12.03
C ALA A 172 19.27 11.54 -11.54
N LYS A 173 20.20 12.47 -11.29
CA LYS A 173 19.82 13.85 -10.98
C LYS A 173 19.04 14.38 -12.18
N GLU A 174 17.78 14.71 -11.99
CA GLU A 174 17.04 15.48 -12.99
C GLU A 174 17.84 16.76 -13.25
N LYS A 175 18.37 16.90 -14.47
CA LYS A 175 18.94 18.17 -14.90
C LYS A 175 17.77 19.13 -15.10
N ILE A 176 17.59 20.03 -14.14
CA ILE A 176 16.72 21.20 -14.26
C ILE A 176 17.34 22.18 -15.26
#